data_5fe3e0de004b1b561b89d8d07e83cde9
#
_entry.id   5fe3e0de004b1b561b89d8d07e83cde9
#
_cell.length_a   1.000
_cell.length_b   1.000
_cell.length_c   1.000
_cell.angle_alpha   90.00
_cell.angle_beta   90.00
_cell.angle_gamma   90.00
#
_symmetry.space_group_name_H-M   'P 1'
#
loop_
_entity.id
_entity.type
_entity.pdbx_description
1 polymer ?
#
loop_
_entity_poly.entity_id
_entity_poly.type
_entity_poly.pdbx_seq_one_letter_code
_entity_poly.pdbx_strand_id
1 'polypeptide(L)'
;MRLILRPEYRRMLLSLDPSEGRVVTRTMRRIERAREAIGKPLRGGLSMCRSIRTGHNSRLRIVYRPFDNAAELVAVGKREGKVVYIIALEILEN
;
A
#
# COMPACT_ATOMS: atom_id res chain seq x y z
N MET A 1 -3.91 -2.84 13.45
CA MET A 1 -4.69 -3.52 12.38
C MET A 1 -3.99 -4.78 11.93
N ARG A 2 -4.75 -5.84 11.64
CA ARG A 2 -4.18 -7.06 11.09
C ARG A 2 -3.84 -6.84 9.61
N LEU A 3 -2.63 -7.21 9.19
CA LEU A 3 -2.23 -7.06 7.78
C LEU A 3 -2.67 -8.29 6.99
N ILE A 4 -3.26 -8.04 5.83
CA ILE A 4 -3.60 -9.06 4.84
C ILE A 4 -2.91 -8.65 3.55
N LEU A 5 -1.95 -9.45 3.08
CA LEU A 5 -1.19 -9.14 1.88
C LEU A 5 -1.80 -9.89 0.68
N ARG A 6 -2.28 -9.14 -0.30
CA ARG A 6 -2.70 -9.76 -1.55
C ARG A 6 -1.49 -10.36 -2.26
N PRO A 7 -1.68 -11.44 -3.03
CA PRO A 7 -0.56 -12.02 -3.79
C PRO A 7 0.14 -11.00 -4.69
N GLU A 8 -0.62 -10.11 -5.33
CA GLU A 8 -0.05 -9.06 -6.18
C GLU A 8 0.84 -8.12 -5.38
N TYR A 9 0.39 -7.71 -4.18
CA TYR A 9 1.19 -6.87 -3.31
C TYR A 9 2.50 -7.56 -2.94
N ARG A 10 2.42 -8.83 -2.56
CA ARG A 10 3.60 -9.60 -2.16
C ARG A 10 4.62 -9.66 -3.28
N ARG A 11 4.17 -9.89 -4.52
CA ARG A 11 5.08 -9.91 -5.68
C ARG A 11 5.75 -8.55 -5.89
N MET A 12 4.99 -7.46 -5.77
CA MET A 12 5.56 -6.12 -5.89
C MET A 12 6.58 -5.83 -4.80
N LEU A 13 6.27 -6.19 -3.57
CA LEU A 13 7.20 -6.02 -2.45
C LEU A 13 8.51 -6.77 -2.69
N LEU A 14 8.43 -8.02 -3.13
CA LEU A 14 9.61 -8.85 -3.37
C LEU A 14 10.44 -8.38 -4.56
N SER A 15 9.86 -7.59 -5.47
CA SER A 15 10.58 -7.05 -6.63
C SER A 15 11.36 -5.78 -6.31
N LEU A 16 11.15 -5.18 -5.14
CA LEU A 16 11.92 -4.01 -4.72
C LEU A 16 13.33 -4.43 -4.33
N ASP A 17 14.30 -3.51 -4.48
CA ASP A 17 15.62 -3.83 -3.97
C ASP A 17 15.56 -3.97 -2.44
N PRO A 18 16.53 -4.71 -1.83
CA PRO A 18 16.44 -5.03 -0.41
C PRO A 18 16.37 -3.80 0.51
N SER A 19 17.07 -2.71 0.18
CA SER A 19 17.05 -1.52 1.03
C SER A 19 15.69 -0.83 0.98
N GLU A 20 15.08 -0.77 -0.21
CA GLU A 20 13.75 -0.21 -0.38
C GLU A 20 12.69 -1.09 0.31
N GLY A 21 12.84 -2.41 0.17
CA GLY A 21 11.94 -3.37 0.83
C GLY A 21 11.94 -3.21 2.34
N ARG A 22 13.10 -2.93 2.94
CA ARG A 22 13.18 -2.69 4.39
C ARG A 22 12.44 -1.44 4.81
N VAL A 23 12.54 -0.37 4.02
CA VAL A 23 11.81 0.87 4.32
C VAL A 23 10.31 0.64 4.22
N VAL A 24 9.87 -0.04 3.15
CA VAL A 24 8.46 -0.38 2.97
C VAL A 24 7.94 -1.24 4.12
N THR A 25 8.72 -2.23 4.54
CA THR A 25 8.32 -3.10 5.65
C THR A 25 8.13 -2.31 6.94
N ARG A 26 8.97 -1.31 7.21
CA ARG A 26 8.77 -0.44 8.38
C ARG A 26 7.46 0.33 8.30
N THR A 27 7.10 0.79 7.11
CA THR A 27 5.82 1.47 6.91
C THR A 27 4.64 0.51 7.12
N MET A 28 4.78 -0.73 6.66
CA MET A 28 3.78 -1.77 6.91
C MET A 28 3.54 -1.97 8.41
N ARG A 29 4.61 -1.97 9.20
CA ARG A 29 4.48 -2.08 10.66
C ARG A 29 3.75 -0.89 11.28
N ARG A 30 3.92 0.31 10.72
CA ARG A 30 3.16 1.47 11.17
C ARG A 30 1.66 1.28 10.93
N ILE A 31 1.30 0.73 9.79
CA ILE A 31 -0.10 0.41 9.48
C ILE A 31 -0.63 -0.63 10.48
N GLU A 32 0.17 -1.66 10.74
CA GLU A 32 -0.20 -2.74 11.65
C GLU A 32 -0.45 -2.23 13.07
N ARG A 33 0.40 -1.32 13.55
CA ARG A 33 0.31 -0.78 14.91
C ARG A 33 -0.78 0.27 15.09
N ALA A 34 -1.26 0.84 14.00
CA ALA A 34 -2.26 1.89 14.05
C ALA A 34 -3.60 1.35 14.53
N ARG A 35 -4.28 2.09 15.41
CA ARG A 35 -5.62 1.73 15.88
C ARG A 35 -6.67 2.08 14.85
N GLU A 36 -6.40 3.14 14.08
CA GLU A 36 -7.28 3.61 13.03
C GLU A 36 -6.49 3.68 11.72
N ALA A 37 -7.21 3.71 10.61
CA ALA A 37 -6.58 3.80 9.30
C ALA A 37 -5.77 5.08 9.17
N ILE A 38 -4.51 4.96 8.75
CA ILE A 38 -3.61 6.08 8.53
C ILE A 38 -3.38 6.27 7.03
N GLY A 39 -2.88 7.45 6.66
CA GLY A 39 -2.62 7.80 5.29
C GLY A 39 -3.75 8.63 4.69
N LYS A 40 -3.62 8.92 3.40
CA LYS A 40 -4.54 9.79 2.68
C LYS A 40 -5.68 8.97 2.07
N PRO A 41 -6.95 9.30 2.35
CA PRO A 41 -8.06 8.62 1.66
C PRO A 41 -8.03 8.93 0.17
N LEU A 42 -8.34 7.93 -0.64
CA LEU A 42 -8.35 8.03 -2.09
C LEU A 42 -9.78 8.26 -2.60
N ARG A 43 -9.91 8.46 -3.91
CA ARG A 43 -11.20 8.82 -4.55
C ARG A 43 -11.53 7.84 -5.67
N GLY A 44 -12.72 7.98 -6.22
CA GLY A 44 -13.18 7.21 -7.37
C GLY A 44 -13.20 5.72 -7.08
N GLY A 45 -12.69 4.93 -8.00
CA GLY A 45 -12.64 3.47 -7.85
C GLY A 45 -11.78 2.98 -6.70
N LEU A 46 -10.99 3.87 -6.08
CA LEU A 46 -10.16 3.56 -4.92
C LEU A 46 -10.70 4.19 -3.63
N SER A 47 -11.96 4.62 -3.62
CA SER A 47 -12.51 5.35 -2.48
C SER A 47 -12.53 4.55 -1.17
N MET A 48 -12.46 3.22 -1.23
CA MET A 48 -12.35 2.36 -0.06
C MET A 48 -10.91 2.21 0.44
N CYS A 49 -9.96 2.85 -0.23
CA CYS A 49 -8.53 2.68 0.04
C CYS A 49 -7.90 3.94 0.61
N ARG A 50 -6.72 3.74 1.19
CA ARG A 50 -5.84 4.81 1.61
C ARG A 50 -4.47 4.62 1.00
N SER A 51 -3.74 5.71 0.87
CA SER A 51 -2.38 5.74 0.36
C SER A 51 -1.45 6.27 1.44
N ILE A 52 -0.32 5.60 1.64
CA ILE A 52 0.67 6.06 2.60
C ILE A 52 2.04 6.14 1.93
N ARG A 53 2.77 7.21 2.22
CA ARG A 53 4.11 7.45 1.68
C ARG A 53 5.10 6.45 2.26
N THR A 54 6.00 5.96 1.43
CA THR A 54 7.03 5.02 1.84
C THR A 54 8.20 5.06 0.86
N GLY A 55 9.26 4.31 1.18
CA GLY A 55 10.44 4.25 0.34
C GLY A 55 11.39 5.42 0.57
N HIS A 56 12.55 5.35 -0.09
CA HIS A 56 13.55 6.42 -0.01
C HIS A 56 12.98 7.69 -0.63
N ASN A 57 13.09 8.82 0.11
CA ASN A 57 12.57 10.12 -0.33
C ASN A 57 11.08 10.09 -0.66
N SER A 58 10.33 9.20 -0.02
CA SER A 58 8.88 9.07 -0.23
C SER A 58 8.49 8.82 -1.69
N ARG A 59 9.36 8.14 -2.45
CA ARG A 59 9.10 7.88 -3.87
C ARG A 59 8.03 6.82 -4.11
N LEU A 60 7.76 6.02 -3.10
CA LEU A 60 6.79 4.93 -3.22
C LEU A 60 5.53 5.25 -2.42
N ARG A 61 4.47 4.54 -2.75
CA ARG A 61 3.21 4.57 -2.01
C ARG A 61 2.75 3.14 -1.76
N ILE A 62 2.21 2.89 -0.56
CA ILE A 62 1.41 1.70 -0.30
C ILE A 62 -0.04 2.09 -0.46
N VAL A 63 -0.78 1.32 -1.24
CA VAL A 63 -2.24 1.45 -1.33
C VAL A 63 -2.85 0.27 -0.59
N TYR A 64 -3.70 0.54 0.39
CA TYR A 64 -4.34 -0.50 1.17
C TYR A 64 -5.81 -0.17 1.44
N ARG A 65 -6.59 -1.21 1.66
CA ARG A 65 -8.02 -1.09 1.97
C ARG A 65 -8.24 -1.48 3.43
N PRO A 66 -8.59 -0.51 4.31
CA PRO A 66 -8.93 -0.84 5.70
C PRO A 66 -10.34 -1.41 5.79
N PHE A 67 -10.52 -2.46 6.56
CA PHE A 67 -11.84 -3.00 6.87
C PHE A 67 -11.76 -3.92 8.08
N ASP A 68 -12.79 -3.90 8.93
CA ASP A 68 -12.91 -4.83 10.06
C ASP A 68 -11.64 -4.99 10.88
N ASN A 69 -11.00 -3.89 11.24
CA ASN A 69 -9.75 -3.89 11.99
C ASN A 69 -8.60 -4.60 11.28
N ALA A 70 -8.69 -4.70 9.96
CA ALA A 70 -7.64 -5.24 9.11
C ALA A 70 -7.24 -4.23 8.06
N ALA A 71 -6.07 -4.43 7.48
CA ALA A 71 -5.56 -3.64 6.36
C ALA A 71 -5.17 -4.60 5.24
N GLU A 72 -5.95 -4.59 4.18
CA GLU A 72 -5.63 -5.37 2.98
C GLU A 72 -4.65 -4.59 2.13
N LEU A 73 -3.40 -5.03 2.06
CA LEU A 73 -2.37 -4.37 1.27
C LEU A 73 -2.54 -4.77 -0.19
N VAL A 74 -2.84 -3.78 -1.03
CA VAL A 74 -3.22 -3.99 -2.43
C VAL A 74 -2.04 -3.81 -3.37
N ALA A 75 -1.32 -2.70 -3.25
CA ALA A 75 -0.21 -2.38 -4.16
C ALA A 75 0.85 -1.57 -3.45
N VAL A 76 2.09 -1.72 -3.88
CA VAL A 76 3.19 -0.85 -3.51
C VAL A 76 3.97 -0.53 -4.77
N GLY A 77 4.26 0.74 -5.00
CA GLY A 77 4.97 1.13 -6.21
C GLY A 77 5.16 2.63 -6.30
N LYS A 78 5.66 3.06 -7.45
CA LYS A 78 6.03 4.45 -7.68
C LYS A 78 4.82 5.38 -7.68
N ARG A 79 4.99 6.53 -7.04
CA ARG A 79 4.02 7.61 -7.09
C ARG A 79 4.00 8.28 -8.46
N GLU A 80 5.15 8.38 -9.13
CA GLU A 80 5.29 9.07 -10.41
C GLU A 80 4.37 8.48 -11.46
N GLY A 81 3.71 9.35 -12.24
CA GLY A 81 2.76 8.92 -13.26
C GLY A 81 1.55 8.20 -12.71
N LYS A 82 1.35 8.26 -11.40
CA LYS A 82 0.24 7.59 -10.72
C LYS A 82 0.24 6.07 -10.93
N VAL A 83 1.39 5.49 -11.23
CA VAL A 83 1.52 4.07 -11.59
C VAL A 83 0.92 3.15 -10.52
N VAL A 84 1.24 3.40 -9.25
CA VAL A 84 0.75 2.54 -8.17
C VAL A 84 -0.78 2.58 -8.07
N TYR A 85 -1.39 3.73 -8.35
CA TYR A 85 -2.84 3.88 -8.27
C TYR A 85 -3.53 3.16 -9.43
N ILE A 86 -2.95 3.21 -10.60
CA ILE A 86 -3.46 2.49 -11.77
C ILE A 86 -3.42 0.98 -11.51
N ILE A 87 -2.30 0.49 -11.00
CA ILE A 87 -2.14 -0.92 -10.66
C ILE A 87 -3.14 -1.36 -9.58
N ALA A 88 -3.28 -0.56 -8.52
CA ALA A 88 -4.23 -0.87 -7.45
C ALA A 88 -5.66 -0.97 -7.98
N LEU A 89 -6.05 -0.05 -8.85
CA LEU A 89 -7.38 -0.06 -9.45
C LEU A 89 -7.60 -1.34 -10.27
N GLU A 90 -6.62 -1.72 -11.09
CA GLU A 90 -6.69 -2.96 -11.87
C GLU A 90 -6.85 -4.19 -10.97
N ILE A 91 -6.08 -4.25 -9.89
CA ILE A 91 -6.14 -5.37 -8.94
C ILE A 91 -7.54 -5.48 -8.34
N LEU A 92 -8.12 -4.36 -7.93
CA LEU A 92 -9.42 -4.36 -7.26
C LEU A 92 -10.59 -4.55 -8.21
N GLU A 93 -10.41 -4.30 -9.50
CA GLU A 93 -11.45 -4.51 -10.52
C GLU A 93 -11.53 -5.97 -10.99
N ASN A 94 -10.53 -6.77 -10.70
CA ASN A 94 -10.49 -8.16 -11.13
C ASN A 94 -11.06 -9.12 -10.09
#